data_1c3ad38a5c8909eb554098fdc94a63e3
#
_entry.id   1c3ad38a5c8909eb554098fdc94a63e3
#
_cell.length_a   1.000
_cell.length_b   1.000
_cell.length_c   1.000
_cell.angle_alpha   90.00
_cell.angle_beta   90.00
_cell.angle_gamma   90.00
#
_symmetry.space_group_name_H-M   'P 1'
#
loop_
_entity.id
_entity.type
_entity.pdbx_description
1 polymer ?
#
loop_
_entity_poly.entity_id
_entity_poly.type
_entity_poly.pdbx_seq_one_letter_code
_entity_poly.pdbx_strand_id
1 'polypeptide(L)'
;MSPQMRLSRCAAGLVLLLAGCSGTDTEPPKVASLRTSAAPSSAAAAAAGQRPVYPVDATDDERRAVSEPWVACLVAKGGPKWKRDADALLLKGVTPADDPEGKDVLEACLAKQPEAYDDHQKRTDPATFKDNQRAWYRCAQDAGYKLTAPDPDTAEFGLTEIGPNGDAGSPKMQECKRKAFAE
;
A
#
# COMPACT_ATOMS: atom_id res chain seq x y z
N MET A 1 43.32 27.72 -10.60
CA MET A 1 42.90 29.14 -10.50
C MET A 1 41.63 29.18 -9.67
N SER A 2 41.81 29.45 -8.36
CA SER A 2 40.73 30.00 -7.50
C SER A 2 40.64 31.49 -7.75
N PRO A 3 39.60 32.25 -7.40
CA PRO A 3 39.15 32.36 -6.02
C PRO A 3 37.66 32.71 -5.75
N GLN A 4 37.36 32.62 -4.47
CA GLN A 4 36.75 33.59 -3.55
C GLN A 4 35.22 33.55 -3.38
N MET A 5 34.77 33.05 -2.26
CA MET A 5 34.37 33.73 -1.01
C MET A 5 33.43 34.94 -1.19
N ARG A 6 32.18 34.85 -0.75
CA ARG A 6 31.51 35.94 -0.01
C ARG A 6 30.61 35.35 1.10
N LEU A 7 31.07 35.60 2.32
CA LEU A 7 30.26 35.63 3.53
C LEU A 7 29.35 36.87 3.48
N SER A 8 28.12 36.75 3.92
CA SER A 8 27.32 37.87 4.41
C SER A 8 26.61 37.49 5.70
N ARG A 9 27.12 38.10 6.77
CA ARG A 9 26.49 38.13 8.09
C ARG A 9 25.48 39.32 8.12
N CYS A 10 24.34 39.14 8.77
CA CYS A 10 23.53 40.13 9.48
C CYS A 10 22.72 39.35 10.49
N ALA A 11 22.92 39.37 11.69
CA ALA A 11 22.89 40.26 12.86
C ALA A 11 21.46 40.72 13.23
N ALA A 12 21.03 40.18 14.38
CA ALA A 12 20.35 40.81 15.52
C ALA A 12 18.91 41.39 15.35
N GLY A 13 18.06 40.96 16.27
CA GLY A 13 16.78 41.59 16.56
C GLY A 13 16.04 40.89 17.72
N LEU A 14 16.54 41.13 18.92
CA LEU A 14 15.96 40.77 20.21
C LEU A 14 14.84 41.77 20.57
N VAL A 15 13.60 41.32 20.80
CA VAL A 15 12.61 42.09 21.57
C VAL A 15 11.82 41.13 22.47
N LEU A 16 12.13 41.24 23.76
CA LEU A 16 11.32 40.80 24.89
C LEU A 16 10.16 41.76 25.09
N LEU A 17 8.95 41.29 25.23
CA LEU A 17 7.87 41.96 25.94
C LEU A 17 7.15 40.98 26.84
N LEU A 18 7.44 41.03 28.12
CA LEU A 18 6.68 40.52 29.23
C LEU A 18 5.51 41.48 29.48
N ALA A 19 4.30 40.97 29.45
CA ALA A 19 3.17 41.59 30.11
C ALA A 19 2.32 40.52 30.75
N GLY A 20 2.40 40.45 32.05
CA GLY A 20 1.54 39.68 32.91
C GLY A 20 0.15 40.33 32.99
N CYS A 21 -0.86 39.51 33.15
CA CYS A 21 -2.11 39.88 33.77
C CYS A 21 -2.63 38.70 34.62
N SER A 22 -2.76 39.09 35.88
CA SER A 22 -3.36 38.27 36.96
C SER A 22 -4.86 38.05 36.76
N GLY A 23 -5.31 36.92 37.19
CA GLY A 23 -6.54 36.81 37.96
C GLY A 23 -7.85 36.73 37.19
N THR A 24 -8.46 35.59 37.26
CA THR A 24 -9.74 35.40 37.98
C THR A 24 -10.11 33.92 37.83
N ASP A 25 -10.31 33.29 38.97
CA ASP A 25 -10.96 32.01 39.07
C ASP A 25 -12.34 32.08 38.45
N THR A 26 -12.48 31.49 37.27
CA THR A 26 -13.77 31.19 36.68
C THR A 26 -13.86 29.68 36.53
N GLU A 27 -14.65 29.09 37.41
CA GLU A 27 -15.07 27.68 37.34
C GLU A 27 -15.43 27.30 35.91
N PRO A 28 -14.85 26.26 35.33
CA PRO A 28 -15.18 25.88 33.94
C PRO A 28 -16.62 25.40 33.88
N PRO A 29 -17.39 25.81 32.88
CA PRO A 29 -18.76 25.34 32.72
C PRO A 29 -18.77 23.82 32.57
N LYS A 30 -19.56 23.13 33.37
CA LYS A 30 -19.87 21.72 33.24
C LYS A 30 -20.51 21.49 31.87
N VAL A 31 -19.72 21.17 30.87
CA VAL A 31 -20.22 20.61 29.62
C VAL A 31 -20.85 19.27 29.93
N ALA A 32 -22.16 19.20 29.75
CA ALA A 32 -22.90 17.97 29.79
C ALA A 32 -22.26 17.00 28.80
N SER A 33 -21.61 15.96 29.30
CA SER A 33 -21.17 14.85 28.49
C SER A 33 -22.40 14.17 27.93
N LEU A 34 -22.76 14.48 26.69
CA LEU A 34 -23.64 13.64 25.91
C LEU A 34 -22.95 12.26 25.81
N ARG A 35 -23.42 11.34 26.62
CA ARG A 35 -23.14 9.92 26.42
C ARG A 35 -23.79 9.58 25.08
N THR A 36 -23.06 9.80 24.00
CA THR A 36 -23.40 9.19 22.75
C THR A 36 -23.30 7.69 22.96
N SER A 37 -24.47 7.06 23.06
CA SER A 37 -24.55 5.59 22.94
C SER A 37 -23.84 5.25 21.65
N ALA A 38 -22.64 4.71 21.76
CA ALA A 38 -21.91 4.21 20.63
C ALA A 38 -22.77 3.11 19.99
N ALA A 39 -23.37 3.44 18.89
CA ALA A 39 -23.91 2.42 18.01
C ALA A 39 -22.73 1.52 17.61
N PRO A 40 -22.82 0.19 17.76
CA PRO A 40 -21.71 -0.72 17.46
C PRO A 40 -21.54 -0.95 15.95
N SER A 41 -21.77 0.09 15.13
CA SER A 41 -21.84 -0.06 13.68
C SER A 41 -20.64 0.49 12.91
N SER A 42 -19.81 1.35 13.51
CA SER A 42 -18.72 1.98 12.74
C SER A 42 -17.43 1.18 12.77
N ALA A 43 -17.13 0.45 13.84
CA ALA A 43 -15.89 -0.33 13.93
C ALA A 43 -15.93 -1.61 13.07
N ALA A 44 -17.11 -2.25 12.94
CA ALA A 44 -17.28 -3.42 12.08
C ALA A 44 -17.27 -3.04 10.59
N ALA A 45 -17.80 -1.89 10.23
CA ALA A 45 -17.78 -1.38 8.85
C ALA A 45 -16.37 -0.90 8.43
N ALA A 46 -15.60 -0.30 9.35
CA ALA A 46 -14.21 0.09 9.10
C ALA A 46 -13.29 -1.14 8.95
N ALA A 47 -13.53 -2.22 9.70
CA ALA A 47 -12.79 -3.46 9.57
C ALA A 47 -13.09 -4.23 8.28
N ALA A 48 -14.26 -4.03 7.67
CA ALA A 48 -14.64 -4.66 6.41
C ALA A 48 -13.92 -4.07 5.19
N GLY A 49 -13.28 -2.91 5.33
CA GLY A 49 -12.62 -2.19 4.25
C GLY A 49 -11.11 -2.41 4.10
N GLN A 50 -10.43 -3.00 5.07
CA GLN A 50 -9.00 -3.25 5.01
C GLN A 50 -8.70 -4.73 4.76
N ARG A 51 -8.37 -5.01 3.51
CA ARG A 51 -7.84 -6.32 3.12
C ARG A 51 -6.44 -6.50 3.75
N PRO A 52 -6.07 -7.73 4.14
CA PRO A 52 -4.70 -7.99 4.58
C PRO A 52 -3.70 -7.61 3.48
N VAL A 53 -2.61 -6.93 3.86
CA VAL A 53 -1.58 -6.49 2.93
C VAL A 53 -0.29 -7.25 3.23
N TYR A 54 0.36 -7.78 2.19
CA TYR A 54 1.71 -8.33 2.32
C TYR A 54 2.75 -7.40 1.67
N PRO A 55 3.95 -7.29 2.25
CA PRO A 55 5.00 -6.40 1.74
C PRO A 55 5.46 -6.79 0.33
N VAL A 56 6.10 -5.85 -0.37
CA VAL A 56 6.59 -6.03 -1.75
C VAL A 56 7.57 -7.19 -1.86
N ASP A 57 8.33 -7.45 -0.80
CA ASP A 57 9.37 -8.48 -0.71
C ASP A 57 8.91 -9.73 0.07
N ALA A 58 7.61 -9.86 0.31
CA ALA A 58 7.08 -11.03 1.02
C ALA A 58 7.52 -12.33 0.37
N THR A 59 8.04 -13.23 1.19
CA THR A 59 8.34 -14.60 0.81
C THR A 59 7.05 -15.38 0.53
N ASP A 60 7.17 -16.52 -0.11
CA ASP A 60 6.01 -17.39 -0.36
C ASP A 60 5.37 -17.89 0.94
N ASP A 61 6.16 -18.09 1.99
CA ASP A 61 5.65 -18.52 3.30
C ASP A 61 4.88 -17.38 3.99
N GLU A 62 5.37 -16.15 3.92
CA GLU A 62 4.67 -14.97 4.44
C GLU A 62 3.36 -14.72 3.68
N ARG A 63 3.38 -14.83 2.35
CA ARG A 63 2.16 -14.72 1.53
C ARG A 63 1.13 -15.78 1.91
N ARG A 64 1.56 -17.05 2.12
CA ARG A 64 0.68 -18.12 2.58
C ARG A 64 0.10 -17.80 3.95
N ALA A 65 0.92 -17.38 4.91
CA ALA A 65 0.47 -17.06 6.26
C ALA A 65 -0.59 -15.95 6.27
N VAL A 66 -0.36 -14.85 5.53
CA VAL A 66 -1.32 -13.75 5.38
C VAL A 66 -2.61 -14.20 4.69
N SER A 67 -2.53 -15.20 3.80
CA SER A 67 -3.65 -15.72 3.03
C SER A 67 -4.49 -16.79 3.75
N GLU A 68 -4.00 -17.33 4.85
CA GLU A 68 -4.66 -18.42 5.57
C GLU A 68 -6.13 -18.12 5.94
N PRO A 69 -6.50 -16.92 6.47
CA PRO A 69 -7.89 -16.59 6.76
C PRO A 69 -8.79 -16.53 5.52
N TRP A 70 -8.21 -16.14 4.37
CA TRP A 70 -8.94 -16.13 3.10
C TRP A 70 -9.18 -17.55 2.57
N VAL A 71 -8.14 -18.40 2.56
CA VAL A 71 -8.26 -19.80 2.19
C VAL A 71 -9.29 -20.53 3.05
N ALA A 72 -9.26 -20.30 4.37
CA ALA A 72 -10.25 -20.87 5.29
C ALA A 72 -11.69 -20.42 4.94
N CYS A 73 -11.86 -19.15 4.56
CA CYS A 73 -13.15 -18.62 4.11
C CYS A 73 -13.62 -19.31 2.81
N LEU A 74 -12.72 -19.43 1.82
CA LEU A 74 -13.03 -20.07 0.54
C LEU A 74 -13.47 -21.53 0.75
N VAL A 75 -12.75 -22.28 1.57
CA VAL A 75 -13.09 -23.67 1.90
C VAL A 75 -14.41 -23.76 2.65
N ALA A 76 -14.66 -22.86 3.59
CA ALA A 76 -15.91 -22.85 4.36
C ALA A 76 -17.14 -22.52 3.48
N LYS A 77 -16.97 -21.68 2.46
CA LYS A 77 -18.06 -21.24 1.57
C LYS A 77 -18.21 -22.13 0.34
N GLY A 78 -17.11 -22.54 -0.27
CA GLY A 78 -17.09 -23.26 -1.55
C GLY A 78 -16.74 -24.75 -1.44
N GLY A 79 -16.40 -25.22 -0.25
CA GLY A 79 -16.05 -26.62 0.01
C GLY A 79 -14.56 -26.96 -0.23
N PRO A 80 -14.17 -28.23 0.00
CA PRO A 80 -12.76 -28.68 0.02
C PRO A 80 -12.00 -28.48 -1.31
N LYS A 81 -12.71 -28.39 -2.44
CA LYS A 81 -12.10 -28.12 -3.76
C LYS A 81 -11.30 -26.81 -3.75
N TRP A 82 -11.77 -25.83 -3.01
CA TRP A 82 -11.17 -24.51 -2.93
C TRP A 82 -9.80 -24.44 -2.24
N LYS A 83 -9.43 -25.47 -1.47
CA LYS A 83 -8.10 -25.50 -0.85
C LYS A 83 -6.99 -25.58 -1.92
N ARG A 84 -7.19 -26.36 -2.98
CA ARG A 84 -6.24 -26.48 -4.09
C ARG A 84 -6.27 -25.26 -4.99
N ASP A 85 -7.47 -24.73 -5.23
CA ASP A 85 -7.67 -23.56 -6.09
C ASP A 85 -7.13 -22.29 -5.43
N ALA A 86 -7.21 -22.17 -4.11
CA ALA A 86 -6.60 -21.05 -3.36
C ALA A 86 -5.07 -21.03 -3.51
N ASP A 87 -4.40 -22.17 -3.43
CA ASP A 87 -2.95 -22.26 -3.68
C ASP A 87 -2.60 -21.82 -5.12
N ALA A 88 -3.42 -22.19 -6.10
CA ALA A 88 -3.24 -21.78 -7.49
C ALA A 88 -3.51 -20.29 -7.68
N LEU A 89 -4.53 -19.74 -7.01
CA LEU A 89 -4.84 -18.31 -7.04
C LEU A 89 -3.72 -17.46 -6.44
N LEU A 90 -3.14 -17.92 -5.33
CA LEU A 90 -2.04 -17.23 -4.64
C LEU A 90 -0.73 -17.28 -5.42
N LEU A 91 -0.40 -18.43 -6.00
CA LEU A 91 0.91 -18.65 -6.61
C LEU A 91 0.92 -18.37 -8.12
N LYS A 92 -0.22 -18.45 -8.80
CA LYS A 92 -0.29 -18.36 -10.26
C LYS A 92 -1.20 -17.24 -10.76
N GLY A 93 -1.91 -16.55 -9.87
CA GLY A 93 -2.85 -15.47 -10.27
C GLY A 93 -4.03 -15.98 -11.12
N VAL A 94 -4.31 -17.28 -11.11
CA VAL A 94 -5.41 -17.86 -11.88
C VAL A 94 -6.72 -17.62 -11.13
N THR A 95 -7.55 -16.74 -11.64
CA THR A 95 -8.94 -16.59 -11.18
C THR A 95 -9.82 -17.64 -11.85
N PRO A 96 -10.69 -18.34 -11.11
CA PRO A 96 -11.79 -19.10 -11.71
C PRO A 96 -12.83 -18.11 -12.26
N ALA A 97 -12.45 -17.36 -13.28
CA ALA A 97 -13.24 -16.24 -13.79
C ALA A 97 -14.56 -16.66 -14.45
N ASP A 98 -14.70 -17.93 -14.81
CA ASP A 98 -15.78 -18.43 -15.64
C ASP A 98 -16.78 -19.33 -14.88
N ASP A 99 -16.57 -19.55 -13.58
CA ASP A 99 -17.50 -20.33 -12.74
C ASP A 99 -18.41 -19.37 -11.94
N PRO A 100 -19.72 -19.30 -12.23
CA PRO A 100 -20.65 -18.45 -11.48
C PRO A 100 -20.66 -18.73 -9.97
N GLU A 101 -20.60 -20.02 -9.57
CA GLU A 101 -20.51 -20.39 -8.15
C GLU A 101 -19.19 -19.91 -7.53
N GLY A 102 -18.11 -19.91 -8.31
CA GLY A 102 -16.81 -19.42 -7.92
C GLY A 102 -16.81 -17.93 -7.62
N LYS A 103 -17.53 -17.16 -8.42
CA LYS A 103 -17.64 -15.71 -8.24
C LYS A 103 -18.30 -15.34 -6.89
N ASP A 104 -19.39 -16.00 -6.56
CA ASP A 104 -20.12 -15.74 -5.29
C ASP A 104 -19.25 -16.09 -4.06
N VAL A 105 -18.49 -17.18 -4.14
CA VAL A 105 -17.56 -17.58 -3.08
C VAL A 105 -16.42 -16.57 -2.92
N LEU A 106 -15.83 -16.11 -4.03
CA LEU A 106 -14.77 -15.10 -4.01
C LEU A 106 -15.28 -13.79 -3.44
N GLU A 107 -16.45 -13.33 -3.87
CA GLU A 107 -17.06 -12.09 -3.39
C GLU A 107 -17.37 -12.17 -1.88
N ALA A 108 -17.93 -13.29 -1.41
CA ALA A 108 -18.20 -13.49 0.01
C ALA A 108 -16.94 -13.51 0.89
N CYS A 109 -15.77 -13.81 0.31
CA CYS A 109 -14.49 -13.86 1.00
C CYS A 109 -13.57 -12.67 0.69
N LEU A 110 -14.01 -11.70 -0.10
CA LEU A 110 -13.21 -10.56 -0.58
C LEU A 110 -12.53 -9.77 0.54
N ALA A 111 -13.22 -9.53 1.65
CA ALA A 111 -12.68 -8.80 2.78
C ALA A 111 -11.47 -9.47 3.47
N LYS A 112 -11.28 -10.77 3.22
CA LYS A 112 -10.14 -11.55 3.74
C LYS A 112 -9.08 -11.81 2.68
N GLN A 113 -9.35 -11.48 1.43
CA GLN A 113 -8.40 -11.68 0.33
C GLN A 113 -7.20 -10.77 0.53
N PRO A 114 -5.98 -11.32 0.62
CA PRO A 114 -4.79 -10.48 0.73
C PRO A 114 -4.54 -9.73 -0.58
N GLU A 115 -3.88 -8.59 -0.44
CA GLU A 115 -3.42 -7.80 -1.59
C GLU A 115 -1.95 -7.44 -1.43
N ALA A 116 -1.25 -7.26 -2.55
CA ALA A 116 0.11 -6.77 -2.54
C ALA A 116 0.16 -5.31 -2.08
N TYR A 117 1.29 -4.89 -1.49
CA TYR A 117 1.46 -3.52 -1.02
C TYR A 117 1.26 -2.47 -2.14
N ASP A 118 1.76 -2.75 -3.33
CA ASP A 118 1.59 -1.88 -4.49
C ASP A 118 0.12 -1.79 -4.96
N ASP A 119 -0.62 -2.90 -4.94
CA ASP A 119 -2.06 -2.90 -5.24
C ASP A 119 -2.85 -2.14 -4.16
N HIS A 120 -2.47 -2.32 -2.89
CA HIS A 120 -3.03 -1.57 -1.79
C HIS A 120 -2.80 -0.07 -1.97
N GLN A 121 -1.56 0.33 -2.24
CA GLN A 121 -1.19 1.73 -2.47
C GLN A 121 -1.92 2.31 -3.70
N LYS A 122 -2.00 1.56 -4.81
CA LYS A 122 -2.76 1.97 -6.00
C LYS A 122 -4.19 2.37 -5.67
N ARG A 123 -4.83 1.64 -4.75
CA ARG A 123 -6.21 1.86 -4.33
C ARG A 123 -6.37 2.98 -3.30
N THR A 124 -5.44 3.10 -2.34
CA THR A 124 -5.56 3.98 -1.18
C THR A 124 -4.82 5.31 -1.35
N ASP A 125 -3.72 5.31 -2.09
CA ASP A 125 -2.91 6.49 -2.40
C ASP A 125 -2.38 6.42 -3.84
N PRO A 126 -3.23 6.67 -4.83
CA PRO A 126 -2.85 6.58 -6.25
C PRO A 126 -1.79 7.61 -6.66
N ALA A 127 -1.60 8.69 -5.92
CA ALA A 127 -0.58 9.69 -6.22
C ALA A 127 0.82 9.13 -5.90
N THR A 128 1.03 8.65 -4.67
CA THR A 128 2.28 8.01 -4.25
C THR A 128 2.54 6.74 -5.07
N PHE A 129 1.51 5.94 -5.38
CA PHE A 129 1.65 4.80 -6.28
C PHE A 129 2.26 5.18 -7.63
N LYS A 130 1.77 6.25 -8.28
CA LYS A 130 2.31 6.72 -9.57
C LYS A 130 3.77 7.18 -9.46
N ASP A 131 4.13 7.84 -8.38
CA ASP A 131 5.51 8.27 -8.16
C ASP A 131 6.45 7.07 -7.97
N ASN A 132 6.01 6.06 -7.22
CA ASN A 132 6.74 4.81 -7.04
C ASN A 132 6.84 4.01 -8.35
N GLN A 133 5.77 3.96 -9.15
CA GLN A 133 5.82 3.34 -10.48
C GLN A 133 6.86 4.03 -11.40
N ARG A 134 6.93 5.35 -11.38
CA ARG A 134 7.95 6.10 -12.14
C ARG A 134 9.37 5.83 -11.64
N ALA A 135 9.54 5.69 -10.32
CA ALA A 135 10.83 5.34 -9.74
C ALA A 135 11.24 3.91 -10.13
N TRP A 136 10.31 2.96 -10.07
CA TRP A 136 10.53 1.59 -10.52
C TRP A 136 10.89 1.53 -12.01
N TYR A 137 10.13 2.24 -12.86
CA TYR A 137 10.39 2.34 -14.28
C TYR A 137 11.82 2.82 -14.58
N ARG A 138 12.26 3.92 -13.96
CA ARG A 138 13.62 4.44 -14.14
C ARG A 138 14.69 3.43 -13.72
N CYS A 139 14.54 2.82 -12.55
CA CYS A 139 15.48 1.79 -12.07
C CYS A 139 15.55 0.60 -13.05
N ALA A 140 14.43 0.15 -13.57
CA ALA A 140 14.39 -0.96 -14.52
C ALA A 140 15.01 -0.58 -15.87
N GLN A 141 14.79 0.64 -16.36
CA GLN A 141 15.48 1.15 -17.57
C GLN A 141 16.99 1.21 -17.39
N ASP A 142 17.46 1.76 -16.27
CA ASP A 142 18.88 1.85 -15.93
C ASP A 142 19.51 0.45 -15.79
N ALA A 143 18.71 -0.53 -15.39
CA ALA A 143 19.11 -1.93 -15.33
C ALA A 143 19.11 -2.62 -16.72
N GLY A 144 18.71 -1.94 -17.78
CA GLY A 144 18.78 -2.43 -19.18
C GLY A 144 17.54 -3.21 -19.63
N TYR A 145 16.42 -3.15 -18.89
CA TYR A 145 15.17 -3.75 -19.33
C TYR A 145 14.52 -2.96 -20.46
N LYS A 146 13.88 -3.66 -21.40
CA LYS A 146 13.10 -3.06 -22.47
C LYS A 146 11.65 -2.95 -22.03
N LEU A 147 11.19 -1.73 -21.89
CA LEU A 147 9.90 -1.42 -21.26
C LEU A 147 8.97 -0.69 -22.24
N THR A 148 7.66 -0.90 -22.09
CA THR A 148 6.66 -0.01 -22.71
C THR A 148 6.76 1.37 -22.09
N ALA A 149 6.29 2.39 -22.80
CA ALA A 149 6.06 3.69 -22.16
C ALA A 149 5.08 3.52 -20.99
N PRO A 150 5.31 4.23 -19.87
CA PRO A 150 4.36 4.21 -18.77
C PRO A 150 2.99 4.75 -19.21
N ASP A 151 1.93 4.10 -18.73
CA ASP A 151 0.57 4.59 -18.92
C ASP A 151 0.43 6.00 -18.30
N PRO A 152 -0.15 6.97 -19.02
CA PRO A 152 -0.25 8.34 -18.52
C PRO A 152 -1.11 8.50 -17.27
N ASP A 153 -2.11 7.63 -17.12
CA ASP A 153 -3.08 7.72 -16.02
C ASP A 153 -2.65 6.93 -14.78
N THR A 154 -2.02 5.77 -14.97
CA THR A 154 -1.64 4.86 -13.88
C THR A 154 -0.14 4.82 -13.62
N ALA A 155 0.69 5.26 -14.58
CA ALA A 155 2.13 5.12 -14.64
C ALA A 155 2.61 3.65 -14.70
N GLU A 156 1.71 2.69 -14.91
CA GLU A 156 2.04 1.28 -15.07
C GLU A 156 2.76 1.05 -16.41
N PHE A 157 3.64 0.08 -16.42
CA PHE A 157 4.44 -0.29 -17.61
C PHE A 157 4.62 -1.81 -17.66
N GLY A 158 5.03 -2.30 -18.80
CA GLY A 158 5.30 -3.72 -19.02
C GLY A 158 6.67 -3.93 -19.68
N LEU A 159 7.12 -5.18 -19.74
CA LEU A 159 8.25 -5.59 -20.54
C LEU A 159 7.82 -5.73 -22.01
N THR A 160 8.64 -5.22 -22.95
CA THR A 160 8.43 -5.42 -24.39
C THR A 160 9.10 -6.70 -24.90
N GLU A 161 10.14 -7.14 -24.20
CA GLU A 161 10.87 -8.38 -24.51
C GLU A 161 11.51 -8.97 -23.25
N ILE A 162 11.67 -10.28 -23.24
CA ILE A 162 12.48 -10.98 -22.23
C ILE A 162 13.93 -10.91 -22.72
N GLY A 163 14.73 -10.05 -22.07
CA GLY A 163 16.12 -9.82 -22.41
C GLY A 163 17.10 -10.64 -21.57
N PRO A 164 18.40 -10.37 -21.70
CA PRO A 164 19.46 -11.06 -20.94
C PRO A 164 19.33 -10.87 -19.43
N ASN A 165 18.61 -9.86 -18.98
CA ASN A 165 18.35 -9.61 -17.55
C ASN A 165 17.16 -10.42 -17.00
N GLY A 166 16.47 -11.20 -17.83
CA GLY A 166 15.32 -12.00 -17.44
C GLY A 166 13.97 -11.29 -17.63
N ASP A 167 12.97 -11.81 -16.97
CA ASP A 167 11.58 -11.35 -17.01
C ASP A 167 11.24 -10.40 -15.82
N ALA A 168 9.97 -10.08 -15.68
CA ALA A 168 9.46 -9.25 -14.58
C ALA A 168 9.69 -9.86 -13.17
N GLY A 169 9.85 -11.18 -13.09
CA GLY A 169 10.16 -11.91 -11.84
C GLY A 169 11.65 -11.98 -11.51
N SER A 170 12.54 -11.49 -12.39
CA SER A 170 13.98 -11.56 -12.18
C SER A 170 14.42 -10.81 -10.92
N PRO A 171 15.48 -11.27 -10.21
CA PRO A 171 15.92 -10.67 -8.95
C PRO A 171 16.20 -9.16 -9.06
N LYS A 172 16.75 -8.71 -10.19
CA LYS A 172 17.07 -7.31 -10.42
C LYS A 172 15.84 -6.44 -10.63
N MET A 173 14.84 -6.95 -11.33
CA MET A 173 13.55 -6.27 -11.48
C MET A 173 12.83 -6.16 -10.14
N GLN A 174 12.85 -7.25 -9.35
CA GLN A 174 12.28 -7.25 -8.02
C GLN A 174 13.03 -6.32 -7.05
N GLU A 175 14.35 -6.19 -7.18
CA GLU A 175 15.13 -5.20 -6.43
C GLU A 175 14.70 -3.77 -6.77
N CYS A 176 14.52 -3.46 -8.05
CA CYS A 176 14.01 -2.16 -8.50
C CYS A 176 12.62 -1.87 -7.92
N LYS A 177 11.73 -2.87 -7.92
CA LYS A 177 10.39 -2.75 -7.33
C LYS A 177 10.48 -2.47 -5.83
N ARG A 178 11.27 -3.26 -5.09
CA ARG A 178 11.47 -3.04 -3.65
C ARG A 178 11.97 -1.63 -3.34
N LYS A 179 12.98 -1.15 -4.07
CA LYS A 179 13.52 0.21 -3.87
C LYS A 179 12.50 1.30 -4.14
N ALA A 180 11.63 1.10 -5.11
CA ALA A 180 10.62 2.08 -5.48
C ALA A 180 9.44 2.13 -4.49
N PHE A 181 9.08 0.98 -3.92
CA PHE A 181 7.95 0.81 -3.00
C PHE A 181 8.40 0.61 -1.54
N ALA A 182 9.68 0.87 -1.21
CA ALA A 182 10.11 0.89 0.19
C ALA A 182 9.41 2.02 0.94
N GLU A 183 8.90 1.70 2.12
CA GLU A 183 8.33 2.66 3.07
C GLU A 183 9.41 3.56 3.68
#